data_96880f4fc12c40c7d66408c8a0cd4263
#
_entry.id   96880f4fc12c40c7d66408c8a0cd4263
#
_cell.length_a   1.000
_cell.length_b   1.000
_cell.length_c   1.000
_cell.angle_alpha   90.00
_cell.angle_beta   90.00
_cell.angle_gamma   90.00
#
_symmetry.space_group_name_H-M   'P 1'
#
loop_
_entity.id
_entity.type
_entity.pdbx_description
1 polymer ?
#
loop_
_entity_poly.entity_id
_entity_poly.type
_entity_poly.pdbx_seq_one_letter_code
_entity_poly.pdbx_strand_id
1 'polypeptide(L)'
;MKIGDNIRTYRRQRGLNQTELAQLLGYTDRSSIAKIETGKVDISQTKLRQMAQIFDVTVEQLLGLEQPQTRQIPILGTIACGAPILAQEHIEGYTTIPEDISADFALICKGDSMVGARIFDGDLVYIRQQETVENGQIAAVLIDGEATLKRVRFYDESISLEPENPKYKPIILWGEDMNQLRILGKAVAFTALLA
;
A
#
# COMPACT_ATOMS: atom_id res chain seq x y z
N MET A 1 10.04 12.40 -14.68
CA MET A 1 9.60 13.40 -15.69
C MET A 1 10.30 14.73 -15.37
N LYS A 2 10.67 15.55 -16.35
CA LYS A 2 11.31 16.84 -16.05
C LYS A 2 10.23 17.88 -15.71
N ILE A 3 10.52 18.81 -14.79
CA ILE A 3 9.58 19.87 -14.36
C ILE A 3 8.95 20.62 -15.53
N GLY A 4 9.71 20.87 -16.61
CA GLY A 4 9.21 21.54 -17.81
C GLY A 4 8.11 20.76 -18.54
N ASP A 5 8.16 19.42 -18.51
CA ASP A 5 7.12 18.57 -19.11
C ASP A 5 5.83 18.63 -18.31
N ASN A 6 5.92 18.66 -16.97
CA ASN A 6 4.76 18.82 -16.08
C ASN A 6 4.09 20.17 -16.31
N ILE A 7 4.87 21.26 -16.33
CA ILE A 7 4.37 22.61 -16.61
C ILE A 7 3.62 22.66 -17.95
N ARG A 8 4.18 22.07 -19.00
CA ARG A 8 3.52 21.97 -20.31
C ARG A 8 2.22 21.20 -20.24
N THR A 9 2.19 20.09 -19.50
CA THR A 9 1.00 19.24 -19.32
C THR A 9 -0.10 20.00 -18.61
N TYR A 10 0.17 20.58 -17.43
CA TYR A 10 -0.81 21.34 -16.67
C TYR A 10 -1.30 22.59 -17.40
N ARG A 11 -0.41 23.31 -18.09
CA ARG A 11 -0.82 24.44 -18.94
C ARG A 11 -1.85 24.02 -19.98
N ARG A 12 -1.61 22.91 -20.68
CA ARG A 12 -2.54 22.38 -21.70
C ARG A 12 -3.86 21.92 -21.11
N GLN A 13 -3.83 21.27 -19.95
CA GLN A 13 -5.05 20.86 -19.23
C GLN A 13 -5.93 22.05 -18.85
N ARG A 14 -5.31 23.20 -18.55
CA ARG A 14 -6.03 24.47 -18.29
C ARG A 14 -6.42 25.22 -19.56
N GLY A 15 -6.16 24.68 -20.74
CA GLY A 15 -6.46 25.32 -22.02
C GLY A 15 -5.61 26.53 -22.37
N LEU A 16 -4.53 26.79 -21.60
CA LEU A 16 -3.69 27.97 -21.79
C LEU A 16 -2.64 27.74 -22.90
N ASN A 17 -2.41 28.75 -23.76
CA ASN A 17 -1.26 28.78 -24.60
C ASN A 17 -0.03 29.41 -23.90
N GLN A 18 1.16 29.36 -24.51
CA GLN A 18 2.38 29.89 -23.89
C GLN A 18 2.35 31.39 -23.68
N THR A 19 1.66 32.15 -24.55
CA THR A 19 1.54 33.60 -24.43
C THR A 19 0.66 33.97 -23.24
N GLU A 20 -0.48 33.32 -23.09
CA GLU A 20 -1.39 33.55 -21.98
C GLU A 20 -0.74 33.22 -20.63
N LEU A 21 -0.02 32.08 -20.53
CA LEU A 21 0.72 31.75 -19.32
C LEU A 21 1.83 32.79 -19.03
N ALA A 22 2.53 33.25 -20.04
CA ALA A 22 3.55 34.30 -19.88
C ALA A 22 2.94 35.56 -19.28
N GLN A 23 1.81 36.04 -19.82
CA GLN A 23 1.10 37.23 -19.32
C GLN A 23 0.65 37.05 -17.85
N LEU A 24 0.04 35.90 -17.51
CA LEU A 24 -0.39 35.59 -16.13
C LEU A 24 0.77 35.59 -15.14
N LEU A 25 1.95 35.19 -15.58
CA LEU A 25 3.18 35.19 -14.79
C LEU A 25 3.97 36.52 -14.82
N GLY A 26 3.48 37.54 -15.58
CA GLY A 26 4.15 38.81 -15.69
C GLY A 26 5.42 38.79 -16.55
N TYR A 27 5.54 37.82 -17.45
CA TYR A 27 6.59 37.82 -18.48
C TYR A 27 6.15 38.65 -19.69
N THR A 28 7.11 39.35 -20.32
CA THR A 28 6.86 40.14 -21.50
C THR A 28 6.75 39.32 -22.78
N ASP A 29 7.32 38.10 -22.78
CA ASP A 29 7.42 37.30 -24.01
C ASP A 29 7.18 35.81 -23.73
N ARG A 30 6.48 35.15 -24.65
CA ARG A 30 6.19 33.72 -24.62
C ARG A 30 7.45 32.83 -24.59
N SER A 31 8.57 33.34 -25.08
CA SER A 31 9.84 32.62 -25.17
C SER A 31 10.34 32.18 -23.77
N SER A 32 9.99 32.98 -22.76
CA SER A 32 10.29 32.62 -21.35
C SER A 32 9.64 31.30 -20.97
N ILE A 33 8.36 31.10 -21.30
CA ILE A 33 7.64 29.85 -21.03
C ILE A 33 8.21 28.69 -21.87
N ALA A 34 8.52 28.94 -23.16
CA ALA A 34 9.12 27.93 -24.02
C ALA A 34 10.48 27.44 -23.49
N LYS A 35 11.32 28.35 -22.95
CA LYS A 35 12.60 27.98 -22.31
C LYS A 35 12.41 27.20 -21.04
N ILE A 36 11.44 27.57 -20.20
CA ILE A 36 11.08 26.86 -18.99
C ILE A 36 10.60 25.41 -19.31
N GLU A 37 9.64 25.29 -20.24
CA GLU A 37 9.10 24.00 -20.66
C GLU A 37 10.14 23.06 -21.30
N THR A 38 11.21 23.63 -21.88
CA THR A 38 12.32 22.86 -22.45
C THR A 38 13.49 22.66 -21.50
N GLY A 39 13.37 23.14 -20.25
CA GLY A 39 14.42 23.01 -19.22
C GLY A 39 15.69 23.80 -19.50
N LYS A 40 15.61 24.86 -20.35
CA LYS A 40 16.74 25.73 -20.69
C LYS A 40 16.96 26.84 -19.67
N VAL A 41 15.99 27.09 -18.78
CA VAL A 41 16.03 28.11 -17.74
C VAL A 41 15.41 27.57 -16.48
N ASP A 42 16.05 27.81 -15.35
CA ASP A 42 15.54 27.47 -14.03
C ASP A 42 14.39 28.40 -13.63
N ILE A 43 13.51 27.87 -12.80
CA ILE A 43 12.31 28.57 -12.33
C ILE A 43 12.54 29.03 -10.90
N SER A 44 12.32 30.31 -10.63
CA SER A 44 12.33 30.80 -9.24
C SER A 44 11.18 30.21 -8.44
N GLN A 45 11.38 30.04 -7.12
CA GLN A 45 10.34 29.54 -6.22
C GLN A 45 9.04 30.36 -6.29
N THR A 46 9.16 31.68 -6.46
CA THR A 46 8.01 32.59 -6.60
C THR A 46 7.19 32.25 -7.84
N LYS A 47 7.84 32.06 -8.98
CA LYS A 47 7.17 31.68 -10.24
C LYS A 47 6.58 30.29 -10.19
N LEU A 48 7.25 29.37 -9.53
CA LEU A 48 6.75 28.01 -9.31
C LEU A 48 5.44 28.01 -8.51
N ARG A 49 5.38 28.78 -7.41
CA ARG A 49 4.15 28.95 -6.62
C ARG A 49 3.02 29.61 -7.41
N GLN A 50 3.34 30.63 -8.21
CA GLN A 50 2.35 31.28 -9.08
C GLN A 50 1.79 30.30 -10.14
N MET A 51 2.65 29.48 -10.76
CA MET A 51 2.21 28.43 -11.69
C MET A 51 1.31 27.41 -11.02
N ALA A 52 1.69 26.95 -9.80
CA ALA A 52 0.88 26.00 -9.03
C ALA A 52 -0.53 26.57 -8.76
N GLN A 53 -0.65 27.84 -8.40
CA GLN A 53 -1.93 28.53 -8.22
C GLN A 53 -2.73 28.65 -9.53
N ILE A 54 -2.09 29.04 -10.64
CA ILE A 54 -2.74 29.18 -11.96
C ILE A 54 -3.27 27.81 -12.42
N PHE A 55 -2.51 26.76 -12.19
CA PHE A 55 -2.89 25.39 -12.59
C PHE A 55 -3.80 24.70 -11.58
N ASP A 56 -4.00 25.28 -10.38
CA ASP A 56 -4.76 24.70 -9.28
C ASP A 56 -4.21 23.30 -8.91
N VAL A 57 -2.91 23.24 -8.68
CA VAL A 57 -2.16 22.07 -8.27
C VAL A 57 -1.18 22.45 -7.16
N THR A 58 -0.63 21.46 -6.46
CA THR A 58 0.44 21.72 -5.48
C THR A 58 1.79 21.93 -6.18
N VAL A 59 2.74 22.55 -5.47
CA VAL A 59 4.11 22.71 -5.97
C VAL A 59 4.77 21.35 -6.17
N GLU A 60 4.48 20.40 -5.27
CA GLU A 60 4.96 19.03 -5.33
C GLU A 60 4.49 18.31 -6.60
N GLN A 61 3.20 18.45 -6.93
CA GLN A 61 2.64 17.92 -8.19
C GLN A 61 3.33 18.54 -9.41
N LEU A 62 3.56 19.85 -9.37
CA LEU A 62 4.25 20.55 -10.46
C LEU A 62 5.71 20.09 -10.60
N LEU A 63 6.38 19.78 -9.49
CA LEU A 63 7.73 19.21 -9.46
C LEU A 63 7.77 17.72 -9.85
N GLY A 64 6.62 17.07 -9.97
CA GLY A 64 6.53 15.62 -10.15
C GLY A 64 6.94 14.83 -8.90
N LEU A 65 6.91 15.49 -7.75
CA LEU A 65 7.05 14.88 -6.42
C LEU A 65 5.63 14.51 -5.95
N GLU A 66 5.02 13.53 -6.60
CA GLU A 66 3.76 12.99 -6.10
C GLU A 66 4.04 12.40 -4.71
N GLN A 67 3.44 12.99 -3.69
CA GLN A 67 3.39 12.30 -2.41
C GLN A 67 2.56 11.04 -2.65
N PRO A 68 3.07 9.87 -2.29
CA PRO A 68 2.28 8.66 -2.39
C PRO A 68 0.98 8.88 -1.61
N GLN A 69 -0.14 8.73 -2.29
CA GLN A 69 -1.43 8.77 -1.61
C GLN A 69 -1.43 7.64 -0.60
N THR A 70 -1.82 7.95 0.62
CA THR A 70 -1.81 7.00 1.72
C THR A 70 -3.20 6.90 2.34
N ARG A 71 -3.52 5.73 2.88
CA ARG A 71 -4.76 5.49 3.62
C ARG A 71 -4.48 4.77 4.93
N GLN A 72 -5.37 4.92 5.88
CA GLN A 72 -5.30 4.21 7.14
C GLN A 72 -6.08 2.89 7.05
N ILE A 73 -5.47 1.83 7.62
CA ILE A 73 -6.11 0.54 7.82
C ILE A 73 -6.01 0.15 9.30
N PRO A 74 -6.99 -0.60 9.85
CA PRO A 74 -6.95 -1.05 11.23
C PRO A 74 -5.87 -2.12 11.43
N ILE A 75 -5.24 -2.08 12.61
CA ILE A 75 -4.40 -3.15 13.14
C ILE A 75 -5.30 -4.00 14.03
N LEU A 76 -5.43 -5.28 13.70
CA LEU A 76 -6.24 -6.21 14.48
C LEU A 76 -5.36 -7.01 15.43
N GLY A 77 -5.84 -7.15 16.66
CA GLY A 77 -5.27 -8.00 17.67
C GLY A 77 -5.82 -9.41 17.63
N THR A 78 -6.39 -9.86 18.74
CA THR A 78 -7.01 -11.20 18.84
C THR A 78 -8.34 -11.23 18.07
N ILE A 79 -8.48 -12.14 17.12
CA ILE A 79 -9.69 -12.32 16.33
C ILE A 79 -10.48 -13.47 16.93
N ALA A 80 -11.69 -13.19 17.46
CA ALA A 80 -12.57 -14.22 18.03
C ALA A 80 -13.36 -14.96 16.95
N CYS A 81 -13.62 -16.24 17.18
CA CYS A 81 -14.52 -17.04 16.34
C CYS A 81 -15.94 -16.48 16.38
N GLY A 82 -16.58 -16.37 15.20
CA GLY A 82 -17.99 -15.98 15.09
C GLY A 82 -18.26 -14.48 15.02
N ALA A 83 -17.29 -13.62 15.35
CA ALA A 83 -17.41 -12.18 15.17
C ALA A 83 -16.93 -11.75 13.77
N PRO A 84 -17.45 -10.61 13.23
CA PRO A 84 -16.90 -10.00 12.01
C PRO A 84 -15.42 -9.65 12.22
N ILE A 85 -14.56 -9.89 11.22
CA ILE A 85 -13.11 -9.67 11.32
C ILE A 85 -12.80 -8.21 11.70
N LEU A 86 -13.50 -7.25 11.11
CA LEU A 86 -13.35 -5.81 11.35
C LEU A 86 -14.27 -5.28 12.47
N ALA A 87 -14.66 -6.13 13.43
CA ALA A 87 -15.39 -5.65 14.59
C ALA A 87 -14.51 -4.72 15.44
N GLN A 88 -15.11 -3.68 16.00
CA GLN A 88 -14.38 -2.64 16.73
C GLN A 88 -13.60 -3.18 17.94
N GLU A 89 -14.09 -4.27 18.53
CA GLU A 89 -13.45 -4.98 19.66
C GLU A 89 -12.12 -5.67 19.30
N HIS A 90 -11.84 -5.88 17.99
CA HIS A 90 -10.60 -6.47 17.50
C HIS A 90 -9.54 -5.43 17.12
N ILE A 91 -9.89 -4.14 17.08
CA ILE A 91 -9.00 -3.07 16.61
C ILE A 91 -8.10 -2.60 17.76
N GLU A 92 -6.80 -2.84 17.65
CA GLU A 92 -5.77 -2.36 18.59
C GLU A 92 -5.19 -1.01 18.19
N GLY A 93 -5.37 -0.59 16.92
CA GLY A 93 -4.84 0.68 16.42
C GLY A 93 -5.02 0.81 14.91
N TYR A 94 -4.32 1.77 14.32
CA TYR A 94 -4.32 2.03 12.89
C TYR A 94 -2.91 2.21 12.37
N THR A 95 -2.65 1.80 11.14
CA THR A 95 -1.42 2.07 10.42
C THR A 95 -1.72 2.75 9.09
N THR A 96 -0.76 3.55 8.61
CA THR A 96 -0.85 4.24 7.32
C THR A 96 -0.09 3.44 6.27
N ILE A 97 -0.75 3.14 5.16
CA ILE A 97 -0.16 2.42 4.02
C ILE A 97 -0.32 3.23 2.73
N PRO A 98 0.56 3.05 1.73
CA PRO A 98 0.34 3.55 0.37
C PRO A 98 -0.98 3.04 -0.21
N GLU A 99 -1.69 3.86 -0.99
CA GLU A 99 -2.97 3.47 -1.60
C GLU A 99 -2.86 2.34 -2.63
N ASP A 100 -1.69 2.19 -3.25
CA ASP A 100 -1.40 1.11 -4.19
C ASP A 100 -1.27 -0.27 -3.53
N ILE A 101 -1.11 -0.32 -2.19
CA ILE A 101 -1.17 -1.56 -1.42
C ILE A 101 -2.64 -1.90 -1.13
N SER A 102 -3.16 -2.91 -1.82
CA SER A 102 -4.53 -3.40 -1.61
C SER A 102 -4.61 -4.30 -0.39
N ALA A 103 -4.70 -3.69 0.82
CA ALA A 103 -4.89 -4.40 2.09
C ALA A 103 -6.06 -3.80 2.86
N ASP A 104 -6.81 -4.59 3.60
CA ASP A 104 -8.00 -4.14 4.34
C ASP A 104 -7.71 -3.99 5.84
N PHE A 105 -6.76 -4.75 6.37
CA PHE A 105 -6.30 -4.67 7.75
C PHE A 105 -4.84 -5.13 7.87
N ALA A 106 -4.26 -4.92 9.05
CA ALA A 106 -2.93 -5.40 9.40
C ALA A 106 -2.99 -6.32 10.63
N LEU A 107 -2.05 -7.26 10.71
CA LEU A 107 -1.80 -8.09 11.88
C LEU A 107 -0.37 -7.88 12.36
N ILE A 108 -0.17 -7.89 13.68
CA ILE A 108 1.17 -7.95 14.26
C ILE A 108 1.61 -9.40 14.27
N CYS A 109 2.73 -9.69 13.58
CA CYS A 109 3.32 -11.03 13.62
C CYS A 109 3.82 -11.34 15.03
N LYS A 110 3.49 -12.52 15.56
CA LYS A 110 4.00 -13.01 16.84
C LYS A 110 4.79 -14.28 16.63
N GLY A 111 6.00 -14.32 17.21
CA GLY A 111 6.90 -15.46 17.14
C GLY A 111 7.72 -15.55 15.84
N ASP A 112 8.36 -16.70 15.64
CA ASP A 112 9.36 -16.88 14.57
C ASP A 112 8.95 -17.89 13.50
N SER A 113 7.65 -18.24 13.42
CA SER A 113 7.18 -19.26 12.47
C SER A 113 7.29 -18.88 11.00
N MET A 114 7.47 -17.59 10.68
CA MET A 114 7.48 -17.05 9.32
C MET A 114 8.82 -16.41 8.90
N VAL A 115 9.90 -16.65 9.64
CA VAL A 115 11.22 -16.04 9.41
C VAL A 115 11.83 -16.39 8.05
N GLY A 116 11.52 -17.56 7.48
CA GLY A 116 11.93 -17.94 6.12
C GLY A 116 11.29 -17.09 5.02
N ALA A 117 10.12 -16.50 5.30
CA ALA A 117 9.48 -15.50 4.47
C ALA A 117 9.93 -14.06 4.80
N ARG A 118 10.94 -13.91 5.67
CA ARG A 118 11.46 -12.62 6.18
C ARG A 118 10.43 -11.81 6.99
N ILE A 119 9.46 -12.48 7.58
CA ILE A 119 8.48 -11.90 8.50
C ILE A 119 8.90 -12.30 9.90
N PHE A 120 9.23 -11.32 10.73
CA PHE A 120 9.76 -11.50 12.07
C PHE A 120 8.75 -11.10 13.15
N ASP A 121 9.06 -11.44 14.39
CA ASP A 121 8.27 -11.01 15.54
C ASP A 121 8.16 -9.49 15.62
N GLY A 122 6.95 -8.98 15.79
CA GLY A 122 6.65 -7.55 15.81
C GLY A 122 6.38 -6.90 14.45
N ASP A 123 6.65 -7.57 13.32
CA ASP A 123 6.35 -7.02 12.00
C ASP A 123 4.86 -6.83 11.78
N LEU A 124 4.50 -5.74 11.07
CA LEU A 124 3.13 -5.49 10.62
C LEU A 124 2.91 -6.15 9.26
N VAL A 125 2.02 -7.13 9.20
CA VAL A 125 1.66 -7.83 7.96
C VAL A 125 0.31 -7.32 7.45
N TYR A 126 0.28 -6.85 6.21
CA TYR A 126 -0.88 -6.27 5.56
C TYR A 126 -1.69 -7.35 4.86
N ILE A 127 -2.95 -7.44 5.19
CA ILE A 127 -3.85 -8.50 4.75
C ILE A 127 -4.95 -7.92 3.87
N ARG A 128 -5.09 -8.49 2.67
CA ARG A 128 -6.28 -8.29 1.84
C ARG A 128 -7.33 -9.32 2.26
N GLN A 129 -8.48 -8.84 2.72
CA GLN A 129 -9.58 -9.68 3.16
C GLN A 129 -10.15 -10.49 1.99
N GLN A 130 -10.13 -11.79 2.10
CA GLN A 130 -10.72 -12.72 1.13
C GLN A 130 -10.86 -14.11 1.76
N GLU A 131 -11.84 -14.88 1.32
CA GLU A 131 -12.15 -16.19 1.88
C GLU A 131 -11.31 -17.31 1.26
N THR A 132 -10.62 -17.05 0.19
CA THR A 132 -9.80 -18.02 -0.54
C THR A 132 -8.44 -17.45 -0.90
N VAL A 133 -7.44 -18.31 -1.03
CA VAL A 133 -6.10 -17.98 -1.54
C VAL A 133 -5.65 -19.01 -2.56
N GLU A 134 -4.70 -18.65 -3.41
CA GLU A 134 -4.08 -19.60 -4.34
C GLU A 134 -3.10 -20.52 -3.61
N ASN A 135 -2.88 -21.71 -4.18
CA ASN A 135 -1.95 -22.67 -3.62
C ASN A 135 -0.55 -22.09 -3.44
N GLY A 136 0.00 -22.19 -2.24
CA GLY A 136 1.32 -21.71 -1.88
C GLY A 136 1.38 -20.23 -1.49
N GLN A 137 0.28 -19.52 -1.39
CA GLN A 137 0.25 -18.15 -0.88
C GLN A 137 0.32 -18.11 0.65
N ILE A 138 0.88 -17.03 1.20
CA ILE A 138 0.85 -16.75 2.62
C ILE A 138 -0.49 -16.08 2.96
N ALA A 139 -1.17 -16.61 3.96
CA ALA A 139 -2.46 -16.13 4.40
C ALA A 139 -2.53 -15.98 5.92
N ALA A 140 -3.35 -15.04 6.36
CA ALA A 140 -3.88 -15.05 7.70
C ALA A 140 -5.02 -16.08 7.77
N VAL A 141 -4.90 -17.03 8.66
CA VAL A 141 -5.88 -18.08 8.87
C VAL A 141 -6.30 -18.13 10.33
N LEU A 142 -7.56 -18.48 10.56
CA LEU A 142 -8.08 -18.77 11.89
C LEU A 142 -8.22 -20.29 12.02
N ILE A 143 -7.58 -20.85 13.02
CA ILE A 143 -7.64 -22.25 13.38
C ILE A 143 -7.65 -22.37 14.91
N ASP A 144 -8.47 -23.24 15.47
CA ASP A 144 -8.63 -23.42 16.92
C ASP A 144 -8.89 -22.11 17.70
N GLY A 145 -9.52 -21.13 17.05
CA GLY A 145 -9.81 -19.83 17.65
C GLY A 145 -8.66 -18.83 17.62
N GLU A 146 -7.52 -19.17 17.03
CA GLU A 146 -6.35 -18.31 16.96
C GLU A 146 -6.03 -17.90 15.50
N ALA A 147 -5.81 -16.60 15.30
CA ALA A 147 -5.33 -16.09 14.01
C ALA A 147 -3.82 -16.30 13.89
N THR A 148 -3.38 -16.89 12.78
CA THR A 148 -1.97 -17.15 12.53
C THR A 148 -1.62 -16.94 11.05
N LEU A 149 -0.35 -16.67 10.75
CA LEU A 149 0.18 -16.60 9.38
C LEU A 149 0.79 -17.94 9.01
N LYS A 150 0.39 -18.47 7.86
CA LYS A 150 0.94 -19.71 7.30
C LYS A 150 0.97 -19.61 5.78
N ARG A 151 1.84 -20.40 5.15
CA ARG A 151 1.71 -20.72 3.73
C ARG A 151 0.67 -21.82 3.58
N VAL A 152 -0.37 -21.52 2.80
CA VAL A 152 -1.47 -22.48 2.59
C VAL A 152 -1.20 -23.31 1.35
N ARG A 153 -1.22 -24.64 1.49
CA ARG A 153 -1.15 -25.56 0.37
C ARG A 153 -2.37 -26.47 0.34
N PHE A 154 -2.98 -26.51 -0.81
CA PHE A 154 -4.14 -27.35 -1.10
C PHE A 154 -3.69 -28.63 -1.81
N TYR A 155 -4.16 -29.76 -1.34
CA TYR A 155 -4.03 -31.08 -1.93
C TYR A 155 -5.43 -31.67 -2.14
N ASP A 156 -5.55 -32.76 -2.91
CA ASP A 156 -6.85 -33.33 -3.28
C ASP A 156 -7.76 -33.61 -2.06
N GLU A 157 -7.20 -34.11 -0.95
CA GLU A 157 -7.96 -34.50 0.25
C GLU A 157 -7.51 -33.80 1.54
N SER A 158 -6.61 -32.81 1.44
CA SER A 158 -6.06 -32.16 2.62
C SER A 158 -5.62 -30.71 2.35
N ILE A 159 -5.51 -29.94 3.43
CA ILE A 159 -4.91 -28.62 3.44
C ILE A 159 -3.72 -28.64 4.40
N SER A 160 -2.56 -28.17 3.92
CA SER A 160 -1.38 -28.02 4.75
C SER A 160 -1.15 -26.53 5.05
N LEU A 161 -1.03 -26.21 6.34
CA LEU A 161 -0.64 -24.90 6.84
C LEU A 161 0.85 -24.94 7.20
N GLU A 162 1.67 -24.47 6.29
CA GLU A 162 3.13 -24.58 6.39
C GLU A 162 3.73 -23.35 7.06
N PRO A 163 4.51 -23.52 8.15
CA PRO A 163 5.36 -22.47 8.67
C PRO A 163 6.54 -22.24 7.71
N GLU A 164 7.04 -21.02 7.66
CA GLU A 164 8.29 -20.64 6.97
C GLU A 164 9.50 -20.71 7.93
N ASN A 165 9.52 -21.72 8.79
CA ASN A 165 10.63 -21.99 9.72
C ASN A 165 10.71 -23.50 9.95
N PRO A 166 11.85 -24.15 9.61
CA PRO A 166 12.03 -25.61 9.76
C PRO A 166 11.92 -26.13 11.20
N LYS A 167 11.96 -25.25 12.19
CA LYS A 167 11.76 -25.64 13.60
C LYS A 167 10.32 -26.12 13.87
N TYR A 168 9.37 -25.72 13.05
CA TYR A 168 7.95 -26.02 13.23
C TYR A 168 7.49 -27.03 12.18
N LYS A 169 6.57 -27.91 12.58
CA LYS A 169 5.94 -28.86 11.67
C LYS A 169 4.73 -28.21 11.00
N PRO A 170 4.40 -28.56 9.75
CA PRO A 170 3.14 -28.19 9.14
C PRO A 170 1.94 -28.75 9.91
N ILE A 171 0.85 -27.99 9.93
CA ILE A 171 -0.46 -28.48 10.40
C ILE A 171 -1.18 -29.00 9.17
N ILE A 172 -1.55 -30.28 9.17
CA ILE A 172 -2.24 -30.91 8.05
C ILE A 172 -3.66 -31.21 8.48
N LEU A 173 -4.64 -30.66 7.75
CA LEU A 173 -6.07 -30.82 7.98
C LEU A 173 -6.65 -31.78 6.95
N TRP A 174 -7.41 -32.78 7.41
CA TRP A 174 -8.02 -33.80 6.59
C TRP A 174 -9.54 -33.85 6.80
N GLY A 175 -10.28 -34.15 5.74
CA GLY A 175 -11.73 -34.40 5.84
C GLY A 175 -12.48 -33.30 6.59
N GLU A 176 -13.13 -33.63 7.69
CA GLU A 176 -13.92 -32.69 8.49
C GLU A 176 -13.09 -31.62 9.21
N ASP A 177 -11.82 -31.86 9.50
CA ASP A 177 -10.94 -30.88 10.14
C ASP A 177 -10.70 -29.66 9.22
N MET A 178 -10.82 -29.81 7.90
CA MET A 178 -10.74 -28.68 6.97
C MET A 178 -11.83 -27.63 7.21
N ASN A 179 -12.97 -28.02 7.79
CA ASN A 179 -14.07 -27.10 8.11
C ASN A 179 -13.74 -26.18 9.30
N GLN A 180 -12.72 -26.50 10.08
CA GLN A 180 -12.26 -25.68 11.21
C GLN A 180 -11.34 -24.53 10.73
N LEU A 181 -10.83 -24.61 9.50
CA LEU A 181 -10.00 -23.59 8.91
C LEU A 181 -10.87 -22.46 8.33
N ARG A 182 -10.61 -21.24 8.77
CA ARG A 182 -11.14 -20.04 8.11
C ARG A 182 -10.00 -19.20 7.58
N ILE A 183 -9.99 -18.95 6.30
CA ILE A 183 -9.06 -17.97 5.67
C ILE A 183 -9.60 -16.58 5.95
N LEU A 184 -8.80 -15.75 6.61
CA LEU A 184 -9.13 -14.35 6.92
C LEU A 184 -8.73 -13.44 5.76
N GLY A 185 -7.64 -13.78 5.05
CA GLY A 185 -7.18 -13.03 3.90
C GLY A 185 -5.76 -13.39 3.48
N LYS A 186 -5.37 -12.85 2.33
CA LYS A 186 -4.02 -12.99 1.74
C LYS A 186 -3.07 -11.95 2.30
N ALA A 187 -1.88 -12.37 2.72
CA ALA A 187 -0.78 -11.44 3.02
C ALA A 187 -0.26 -10.82 1.71
N VAL A 188 -0.29 -9.49 1.61
CA VAL A 188 0.08 -8.77 0.39
C VAL A 188 1.38 -7.98 0.53
N ALA A 189 1.71 -7.54 1.73
CA ALA A 189 2.94 -6.83 2.06
C ALA A 189 3.20 -6.90 3.57
N PHE A 190 4.37 -6.47 4.00
CA PHE A 190 4.68 -6.28 5.42
C PHE A 190 5.65 -5.12 5.61
N THR A 191 5.66 -4.56 6.81
CA THR A 191 6.66 -3.56 7.25
C THR A 191 7.43 -4.13 8.42
N ALA A 192 8.73 -4.22 8.26
CA ALA A 192 9.66 -4.59 9.32
C ALA A 192 10.01 -3.35 10.16
N LEU A 193 9.94 -3.49 11.48
CA LEU A 193 10.45 -2.49 12.41
C LEU A 193 11.91 -2.81 12.70
N LEU A 194 12.78 -1.83 12.48
CA LEU A 194 14.17 -1.93 12.92
C LEU A 194 14.21 -1.68 14.44
N ALA A 195 14.70 -2.65 15.19
CA ALA A 195 14.91 -2.54 16.62
C ALA A 195 16.16 -1.70 16.94
#